data_d6e8bb67dd85ed143949fab94770836d
#
_entry.id   d6e8bb67dd85ed143949fab94770836d
#
_cell.length_a   1.000
_cell.length_b   1.000
_cell.length_c   1.000
_cell.angle_alpha   90.00
_cell.angle_beta   90.00
_cell.angle_gamma   90.00
#
_symmetry.space_group_name_H-M   'P 1'
#
loop_
_entity.id
_entity.type
_entity.pdbx_description
1 polymer ?
#
loop_
_entity_poly.entity_id
_entity_poly.type
_entity_poly.pdbx_seq_one_letter_code
_entity_poly.pdbx_strand_id
1 'polypeptide(L)'
;MFNPPHPGLTLRDDILPALELQVGKAAVQLGVDRTTLSKVLNGRAAISPAMALRIERWLGRDHVGTAEVWLAQQAAYGLWQARQAAKATKGRHRRPKIQLLAQLGATKVKFSNSEILKSLLFDVINVVRHH
;
A
#
# COMPACT_ATOMS: atom_id res chain seq x y z
N MET A 1 17.95 1.40 -9.59
CA MET A 1 17.20 1.34 -8.33
C MET A 1 15.76 1.72 -8.56
N PHE A 2 14.85 0.86 -8.16
CA PHE A 2 13.43 1.10 -8.39
C PHE A 2 12.94 2.23 -7.47
N ASN A 3 12.39 3.27 -8.07
CA ASN A 3 11.84 4.41 -7.36
C ASN A 3 10.38 4.57 -7.78
N PRO A 4 9.44 3.90 -7.08
CA PRO A 4 8.04 3.96 -7.49
C PRO A 4 7.48 5.36 -7.27
N PRO A 5 6.72 5.90 -8.25
CA PRO A 5 6.06 7.18 -8.06
C PRO A 5 4.88 7.05 -7.08
N HIS A 6 4.57 8.14 -6.39
CA HIS A 6 3.35 8.21 -5.61
C HIS A 6 2.15 8.13 -6.57
N PRO A 7 1.15 7.27 -6.29
CA PRO A 7 0.02 7.12 -7.23
C PRO A 7 -0.79 8.40 -7.41
N GLY A 8 -0.80 9.30 -6.44
CA GLY A 8 -1.42 10.61 -6.57
C GLY A 8 -0.80 11.48 -7.65
N LEU A 9 0.51 11.32 -7.90
CA LEU A 9 1.18 12.05 -8.98
C LEU A 9 0.70 11.58 -10.34
N THR A 10 0.36 10.32 -10.51
CA THR A 10 -0.25 9.80 -11.73
C THR A 10 -1.60 10.46 -11.98
N LEU A 11 -2.42 10.61 -10.94
CA LEU A 11 -3.68 11.34 -11.05
C LEU A 11 -3.45 12.77 -11.49
N ARG A 12 -2.47 13.45 -10.89
CA ARG A 12 -2.17 14.85 -11.17
C ARG A 12 -1.63 15.07 -12.59
N ASP A 13 -0.68 14.26 -12.99
CA ASP A 13 0.11 14.53 -14.19
C ASP A 13 -0.45 13.85 -15.44
N ASP A 14 -1.14 12.71 -15.28
CA ASP A 14 -1.63 11.93 -16.40
C ASP A 14 -3.15 11.95 -16.54
N ILE A 15 -3.87 11.76 -15.44
CA ILE A 15 -5.32 11.54 -15.49
C ILE A 15 -6.09 12.85 -15.55
N LEU A 16 -5.81 13.80 -14.66
CA LEU A 16 -6.53 15.09 -14.68
C LEU A 16 -6.31 15.86 -15.99
N PRO A 17 -5.09 15.94 -16.54
CA PRO A 17 -4.90 16.58 -17.84
C PRO A 17 -5.65 15.86 -18.97
N ALA A 18 -5.66 14.53 -18.97
CA ALA A 18 -6.39 13.77 -19.99
C ALA A 18 -7.90 14.01 -19.94
N LEU A 19 -8.45 14.25 -18.75
CA LEU A 19 -9.85 14.56 -18.56
C LEU A 19 -10.16 16.05 -18.67
N GLU A 20 -9.14 16.88 -18.80
CA GLU A 20 -9.26 18.35 -18.83
C GLU A 20 -9.98 18.88 -17.58
N LEU A 21 -9.67 18.28 -16.41
CA LEU A 21 -10.29 18.64 -15.15
C LEU A 21 -9.30 19.36 -14.23
N GLN A 22 -9.79 20.39 -13.57
CA GLN A 22 -9.08 21.02 -12.46
C GLN A 22 -9.41 20.31 -11.17
N VAL A 23 -8.58 20.52 -10.14
CA VAL A 23 -8.68 19.83 -8.85
C VAL A 23 -10.06 19.99 -8.23
N GLY A 24 -10.62 21.20 -8.26
CA GLY A 24 -11.92 21.44 -7.66
C GLY A 24 -13.05 20.61 -8.26
N LYS A 25 -13.08 20.53 -9.59
CA LYS A 25 -14.11 19.74 -10.28
C LYS A 25 -13.88 18.24 -10.08
N ALA A 26 -12.63 17.80 -10.12
CA ALA A 26 -12.31 16.41 -9.84
C ALA A 26 -12.75 16.00 -8.43
N ALA A 27 -12.52 16.87 -7.44
CA ALA A 27 -12.93 16.61 -6.06
C ALA A 27 -14.45 16.46 -5.95
N VAL A 28 -15.21 17.30 -6.64
CA VAL A 28 -16.67 17.20 -6.66
C VAL A 28 -17.10 15.86 -7.26
N GLN A 29 -16.51 15.48 -8.37
CA GLN A 29 -16.85 14.21 -9.03
C GLN A 29 -16.49 13.00 -8.17
N LEU A 30 -15.36 13.07 -7.47
CA LEU A 30 -14.93 12.01 -6.55
C LEU A 30 -15.73 11.99 -5.24
N GLY A 31 -16.38 13.09 -4.91
CA GLY A 31 -17.12 13.22 -3.66
C GLY A 31 -16.22 13.43 -2.45
N VAL A 32 -15.11 14.15 -2.62
CA VAL A 32 -14.14 14.45 -1.55
C VAL A 32 -13.88 15.94 -1.51
N ASP A 33 -13.30 16.42 -0.41
CA ASP A 33 -12.88 17.81 -0.29
C ASP A 33 -11.72 18.10 -1.24
N ARG A 34 -11.72 19.32 -1.78
CA ARG A 34 -10.61 19.80 -2.61
C ARG A 34 -9.27 19.71 -1.88
N THR A 35 -9.24 20.07 -0.60
CA THR A 35 -8.02 20.00 0.22
C THR A 35 -7.53 18.56 0.35
N THR A 36 -8.43 17.62 0.60
CA THR A 36 -8.10 16.19 0.68
C THR A 36 -7.51 15.69 -0.62
N LEU A 37 -8.16 16.00 -1.74
CA LEU A 37 -7.65 15.59 -3.05
C LEU A 37 -6.30 16.25 -3.36
N SER A 38 -6.16 17.53 -3.07
CA SER A 38 -4.91 18.25 -3.31
C SER A 38 -3.73 17.62 -2.59
N LYS A 39 -3.91 17.18 -1.35
CA LYS A 39 -2.85 16.50 -0.60
C LYS A 39 -2.44 15.18 -1.27
N VAL A 40 -3.40 14.42 -1.75
CA VAL A 40 -3.13 13.18 -2.48
C VAL A 40 -2.37 13.47 -3.77
N LEU A 41 -2.83 14.45 -4.54
CA LEU A 41 -2.21 14.81 -5.82
C LEU A 41 -0.77 15.28 -5.67
N ASN A 42 -0.46 15.92 -4.55
CA ASN A 42 0.89 16.42 -4.28
C ASN A 42 1.77 15.41 -3.53
N GLY A 43 1.29 14.20 -3.34
CA GLY A 43 2.04 13.15 -2.66
C GLY A 43 2.17 13.36 -1.16
N ARG A 44 1.37 14.25 -0.57
CA ARG A 44 1.41 14.55 0.87
C ARG A 44 0.50 13.65 1.70
N ALA A 45 -0.46 13.00 1.06
CA ALA A 45 -1.35 12.06 1.71
C ALA A 45 -1.42 10.77 0.89
N ALA A 46 -1.54 9.65 1.57
CA ALA A 46 -1.70 8.35 0.94
C ALA A 46 -3.10 8.19 0.37
N ILE A 47 -3.22 7.37 -0.68
CA ILE A 47 -4.51 6.92 -1.16
C ILE A 47 -5.02 5.87 -0.19
N SER A 48 -6.11 6.20 0.52
CA SER A 48 -6.78 5.27 1.43
C SER A 48 -7.61 4.25 0.66
N PRO A 49 -8.02 3.14 1.30
CA PRO A 49 -8.95 2.20 0.66
C PRO A 49 -10.24 2.88 0.18
N ALA A 50 -10.81 3.79 0.96
CA ALA A 50 -12.00 4.52 0.56
C ALA A 50 -11.74 5.39 -0.67
N MET A 51 -10.61 6.07 -0.73
CA MET A 51 -10.23 6.88 -1.89
C MET A 51 -10.01 6.00 -3.12
N ALA A 52 -9.36 4.86 -2.96
CA ALA A 52 -9.13 3.92 -4.06
C ALA A 52 -10.44 3.43 -4.67
N LEU A 53 -11.44 3.12 -3.84
CA LEU A 53 -12.76 2.75 -4.32
C LEU A 53 -13.46 3.88 -5.06
N ARG A 54 -13.32 5.11 -4.60
CA ARG A 54 -13.88 6.28 -5.27
C ARG A 54 -13.23 6.50 -6.63
N ILE A 55 -11.93 6.36 -6.72
CA ILE A 55 -11.19 6.47 -7.98
C ILE A 55 -11.64 5.37 -8.96
N GLU A 56 -11.76 4.13 -8.49
CA GLU A 56 -12.23 3.01 -9.31
C GLU A 56 -13.61 3.30 -9.89
N ARG A 57 -14.54 3.77 -9.09
CA ARG A 57 -15.89 4.11 -9.54
C ARG A 57 -15.91 5.28 -10.51
N TRP A 58 -15.07 6.25 -10.26
CA TRP A 58 -15.00 7.47 -11.07
C TRP A 58 -14.42 7.22 -12.45
N LEU A 59 -13.31 6.51 -12.51
CA LEU A 59 -12.56 6.30 -13.76
C LEU A 59 -12.94 4.98 -14.46
N GLY A 60 -13.57 4.07 -13.77
CA GLY A 60 -13.88 2.75 -14.30
C GLY A 60 -12.72 1.77 -14.15
N ARG A 61 -13.06 0.52 -13.93
CA ARG A 61 -12.09 -0.55 -13.67
C ARG A 61 -11.23 -0.88 -14.88
N ASP A 62 -11.81 -0.74 -16.08
CA ASP A 62 -11.18 -1.18 -17.31
C ASP A 62 -10.14 -0.20 -17.85
N HIS A 63 -10.20 1.07 -17.42
CA HIS A 63 -9.35 2.12 -17.96
C HIS A 63 -8.10 2.42 -17.14
N VAL A 64 -8.23 2.42 -15.83
CA VAL A 64 -7.13 2.83 -14.94
C VAL A 64 -6.86 1.85 -13.83
N GLY A 65 -7.53 0.74 -13.83
CA GLY A 65 -7.32 -0.30 -12.85
C GLY A 65 -8.27 -0.27 -11.68
N THR A 66 -8.21 -1.31 -10.90
CA THR A 66 -9.06 -1.52 -9.74
C THR A 66 -8.51 -0.80 -8.51
N ALA A 67 -9.32 -0.74 -7.45
CA ALA A 67 -8.87 -0.19 -6.17
C ALA A 67 -7.62 -0.91 -5.66
N GLU A 68 -7.52 -2.22 -5.88
CA GLU A 68 -6.36 -3.01 -5.48
C GLU A 68 -5.07 -2.52 -6.16
N VAL A 69 -5.14 -2.14 -7.43
CA VAL A 69 -3.99 -1.61 -8.17
C VAL A 69 -3.52 -0.29 -7.56
N TRP A 70 -4.45 0.61 -7.25
CA TRP A 70 -4.11 1.88 -6.61
C TRP A 70 -3.48 1.68 -5.24
N LEU A 71 -4.02 0.76 -4.46
CA LEU A 71 -3.48 0.44 -3.13
C LEU A 71 -2.13 -0.27 -3.23
N ALA A 72 -1.93 -1.12 -4.23
CA ALA A 72 -0.63 -1.76 -4.45
C ALA A 72 0.45 -0.74 -4.80
N GLN A 73 0.13 0.25 -5.63
CA GLN A 73 1.06 1.33 -5.96
C GLN A 73 1.38 2.18 -4.73
N GLN A 74 0.36 2.48 -3.92
CA GLN A 74 0.57 3.23 -2.68
C GLN A 74 1.45 2.46 -1.71
N ALA A 75 1.23 1.16 -1.57
CA ALA A 75 2.04 0.31 -0.70
C ALA A 75 3.50 0.26 -1.17
N ALA A 76 3.73 0.13 -2.47
CA ALA A 76 5.08 0.11 -3.03
C ALA A 76 5.81 1.44 -2.75
N TYR A 77 5.11 2.56 -2.93
CA TYR A 77 5.67 3.87 -2.63
C TYR A 77 5.97 4.02 -1.13
N GLY A 78 5.03 3.65 -0.27
CA GLY A 78 5.22 3.74 1.17
C GLY A 78 6.38 2.87 1.67
N LEU A 79 6.51 1.67 1.12
CA LEU A 79 7.62 0.79 1.47
C LEU A 79 8.96 1.36 1.01
N TRP A 80 8.99 1.93 -0.20
CA TRP A 80 10.20 2.61 -0.69
C TRP A 80 10.60 3.75 0.24
N GLN A 81 9.65 4.61 0.63
CA GLN A 81 9.91 5.70 1.58
C GLN A 81 10.45 5.18 2.91
N ALA A 82 9.83 4.12 3.45
CA ALA A 82 10.26 3.52 4.70
C ALA A 82 11.70 2.98 4.61
N ARG A 83 12.05 2.37 3.49
CA ARG A 83 13.40 1.89 3.26
C ARG A 83 14.41 3.03 3.16
N GLN A 84 14.05 4.15 2.53
CA GLN A 84 14.92 5.32 2.46
C GLN A 84 15.13 5.91 3.87
N ALA A 85 14.08 6.02 4.66
CA ALA A 85 14.17 6.48 6.04
C ALA A 85 15.03 5.54 6.89
N ALA A 86 14.88 4.23 6.72
CA ALA A 86 15.67 3.24 7.43
C ALA A 86 17.17 3.34 7.08
N LYS A 87 17.49 3.63 5.82
CA LYS A 87 18.88 3.86 5.41
C LYS A 87 19.48 5.10 6.10
N ALA A 88 18.68 6.17 6.22
CA ALA A 88 19.12 7.40 6.86
C ALA A 88 19.36 7.20 8.37
N THR A 89 18.69 6.24 8.98
CA THR A 89 18.83 5.91 10.40
C THR A 89 19.63 4.63 10.63
N LYS A 90 20.48 4.27 9.68
CA LYS A 90 21.31 3.08 9.75
C LYS A 90 22.19 3.15 11.01
N GLY A 91 22.12 2.10 11.84
CA GLY A 91 22.84 2.03 13.11
C GLY A 91 21.97 2.32 14.33
N ARG A 92 20.78 2.89 14.16
CA ARG A 92 19.83 3.11 15.25
C ARG A 92 18.88 1.93 15.48
N HIS A 93 18.71 1.10 14.48
CA HIS A 93 17.86 -0.08 14.59
C HIS A 93 18.69 -1.24 15.12
N ARG A 94 18.30 -1.70 16.29
CA ARG A 94 18.83 -2.96 16.79
C ARG A 94 18.09 -4.09 16.09
N ARG A 95 18.87 -4.99 15.49
CA ARG A 95 18.28 -6.24 15.03
C ARG A 95 17.67 -6.94 16.23
N PRO A 96 16.45 -7.47 16.14
CA PRO A 96 15.92 -8.31 17.18
C PRO A 96 16.92 -9.43 17.43
N LYS A 97 16.97 -9.88 18.67
CA LYS A 97 17.86 -10.98 19.05
C LYS A 97 17.37 -12.25 18.38
N ILE A 98 17.75 -12.43 17.12
CA ILE A 98 17.38 -13.59 16.31
C ILE A 98 17.77 -14.88 17.02
N GLN A 99 18.92 -14.87 17.70
CA GLN A 99 19.36 -16.02 18.51
C GLN A 99 18.38 -16.37 19.61
N LEU A 100 17.81 -15.36 20.29
CA LEU A 100 16.82 -15.61 21.32
C LEU A 100 15.54 -16.16 20.72
N LEU A 101 15.10 -15.63 19.58
CA LEU A 101 13.93 -16.15 18.89
C LEU A 101 14.14 -17.58 18.40
N ALA A 102 15.33 -17.87 17.88
CA ALA A 102 15.70 -19.22 17.46
C ALA A 102 15.73 -20.20 18.64
N GLN A 103 16.26 -19.75 19.78
CA GLN A 103 16.26 -20.55 21.00
C GLN A 103 14.85 -20.79 21.54
N LEU A 104 14.02 -19.77 21.55
CA LEU A 104 12.62 -19.91 21.94
C LEU A 104 11.87 -20.86 21.02
N GLY A 105 12.13 -20.77 19.72
CA GLY A 105 11.54 -21.67 18.75
C GLY A 105 12.02 -23.12 18.92
N ALA A 106 13.30 -23.30 19.21
CA ALA A 106 13.89 -24.61 19.39
C ALA A 106 13.45 -25.28 20.71
N THR A 107 13.24 -24.49 21.77
CA THR A 107 12.83 -25.02 23.07
C THR A 107 11.33 -25.22 23.16
N LYS A 108 10.55 -24.44 22.46
CA LYS A 108 9.09 -24.49 22.57
C LYS A 108 8.49 -25.64 21.84
N VAL A 109 9.03 -26.01 20.73
CA VAL A 109 8.42 -27.00 19.91
C VAL A 109 9.36 -27.65 18.98
N LYS A 110 9.17 -28.89 18.92
CA LYS A 110 9.71 -29.71 17.88
C LYS A 110 8.92 -29.57 16.58
N PHE A 111 8.37 -28.37 16.29
CA PHE A 111 7.71 -28.13 15.02
C PHE A 111 8.75 -27.73 13.99
N SER A 112 8.76 -28.46 12.90
CA SER A 112 9.53 -28.02 11.75
C SER A 112 8.92 -26.72 11.19
N ASN A 113 9.74 -25.88 10.61
CA ASN A 113 9.25 -24.66 9.96
C ASN A 113 8.16 -24.94 8.93
N SER A 114 8.17 -26.12 8.33
CA SER A 114 7.15 -26.55 7.36
C SER A 114 5.78 -26.73 8.00
N GLU A 115 5.70 -27.17 9.25
CA GLU A 115 4.41 -27.31 9.93
C GLU A 115 3.79 -25.96 10.31
N ILE A 116 4.62 -25.01 10.73
CA ILE A 116 4.16 -23.65 11.00
C ILE A 116 3.64 -23.01 9.72
N LEU A 117 4.36 -23.15 8.62
CA LEU A 117 3.95 -22.64 7.33
C LEU A 117 2.65 -23.28 6.84
N LYS A 118 2.49 -24.58 7.03
CA LYS A 118 1.25 -25.29 6.70
C LYS A 118 0.07 -24.78 7.50
N SER A 119 0.26 -24.55 8.79
CA SER A 119 -0.78 -24.01 9.66
C SER A 119 -1.19 -22.60 9.21
N LEU A 120 -0.23 -21.74 8.93
CA LEU A 120 -0.50 -20.38 8.46
C LEU A 120 -1.21 -20.38 7.10
N LEU A 121 -0.77 -21.23 6.17
CA LEU A 121 -1.40 -21.37 4.87
C LEU A 121 -2.84 -21.88 5.00
N PHE A 122 -3.07 -22.83 5.89
CA PHE A 122 -4.39 -23.36 6.14
C PHE A 122 -5.34 -22.29 6.67
N ASP A 123 -4.87 -21.45 7.59
CA ASP A 123 -5.66 -20.33 8.12
C ASP A 123 -6.00 -19.32 7.02
N VAL A 124 -5.03 -18.98 6.17
CA VAL A 124 -5.26 -18.06 5.03
C VAL A 124 -6.28 -18.65 4.06
N ILE A 125 -6.17 -19.93 3.72
CA ILE A 125 -7.10 -20.59 2.82
C ILE A 125 -8.51 -20.61 3.39
N ASN A 126 -8.66 -20.86 4.69
CA ASN A 126 -9.96 -20.83 5.35
C ASN A 126 -10.59 -19.45 5.33
N VAL A 127 -9.81 -18.41 5.58
CA VAL A 127 -10.28 -17.03 5.50
C VAL A 127 -10.79 -16.70 4.10
N VAL A 128 -10.03 -17.10 3.09
CA VAL A 128 -10.41 -16.84 1.70
C VAL A 128 -11.68 -17.61 1.31
N ARG A 129 -11.84 -18.84 1.79
CA ARG A 129 -13.02 -19.66 1.49
C ARG A 129 -14.31 -19.12 2.09
N HIS A 130 -14.24 -18.40 3.21
CA HIS A 130 -15.41 -17.86 3.90
C HIS A 130 -15.76 -16.43 3.48
N HIS A 131 -15.03 -15.89 2.56
CA HIS A 131 -15.28 -14.60 1.94
C HIS A 131 -15.57 -14.73 0.44
#